data_ecccdd622bee28d7a601e021d2c84f99
#
_entry.id   ecccdd622bee28d7a601e021d2c84f99
#
_cell.length_a   1.000
_cell.length_b   1.000
_cell.length_c   1.000
_cell.angle_alpha   90.00
_cell.angle_beta   90.00
_cell.angle_gamma   90.00
#
_symmetry.space_group_name_H-M   'P 1'
#
loop_
_entity.id
_entity.type
_entity.pdbx_description
1 polymer ?
#
loop_
_entity_poly.entity_id
_entity_poly.type
_entity_poly.pdbx_seq_one_letter_code
_entity_poly.pdbx_strand_id
1 'polypeptide(L)'
;MATGAGKTYTAATLSYRLLAHAGFRRILFLADRANLVRQARDEYLAYRPLGTGRSFAELYNVQKLGPSGLDQGAEVVIATIQRVYAALTGAPLTEEDEEASSFERDRQEGEKVVAYNPAIPIESFDLIVTDECHRSIYGTWRQVLDYSDGFILGLTATPSLHTMGFFGRNLVAQYPYERSVVDGVNVGFEVFRIRTEIGERGATVKAGYDLPVRDKRTRAERYETLTENFSYAPSDLDRTVIAPNQIRTVIETYRDSLFTELFPGRREVPKTLVFAKDDNHAEEIVGIERDVFGKGNDLSILNLVVCKFLRRQLASRS
;
A
#
# COMPACT_ATOMS: atom_id res chain seq x y z
N MET A 1 1.15 7.89 -12.76
CA MET A 1 0.06 8.81 -12.33
C MET A 1 0.10 8.92 -10.81
N ALA A 2 -0.12 10.12 -10.26
CA ALA A 2 -0.14 10.35 -8.81
C ALA A 2 -1.16 9.44 -8.09
N THR A 3 -0.93 9.16 -6.81
CA THR A 3 -1.92 8.46 -5.97
C THR A 3 -3.18 9.31 -5.86
N GLY A 4 -4.36 8.67 -5.91
CA GLY A 4 -5.64 9.39 -5.89
C GLY A 4 -6.03 10.09 -7.19
N ALA A 5 -5.21 10.04 -8.24
CA ALA A 5 -5.44 10.71 -9.51
C ALA A 5 -6.27 9.89 -10.53
N GLY A 6 -7.00 8.87 -10.07
CA GLY A 6 -7.92 8.10 -10.91
C GLY A 6 -7.26 7.05 -11.81
N LYS A 7 -6.20 6.36 -11.34
CA LYS A 7 -5.55 5.26 -12.10
C LYS A 7 -6.54 4.20 -12.56
N THR A 8 -7.38 3.69 -11.66
CA THR A 8 -8.40 2.67 -11.98
C THR A 8 -9.46 3.19 -12.94
N TYR A 9 -9.88 4.45 -12.76
CA TYR A 9 -10.81 5.10 -13.69
C TYR A 9 -10.22 5.23 -15.10
N THR A 10 -8.94 5.57 -15.20
CA THR A 10 -8.21 5.62 -16.48
C THR A 10 -8.13 4.23 -17.12
N ALA A 11 -7.87 3.18 -16.30
CA ALA A 11 -7.87 1.80 -16.79
C ALA A 11 -9.25 1.38 -17.31
N ALA A 12 -10.33 1.68 -16.59
CA ALA A 12 -11.69 1.38 -17.03
C ALA A 12 -12.05 2.11 -18.33
N THR A 13 -11.66 3.39 -18.45
CA THR A 13 -11.85 4.18 -19.67
C THR A 13 -11.10 3.58 -20.85
N LEU A 14 -9.84 3.20 -20.64
CA LEU A 14 -9.01 2.56 -21.67
C LEU A 14 -9.60 1.22 -22.09
N SER A 15 -10.00 0.38 -21.12
CA SER A 15 -10.62 -0.92 -21.36
C SER A 15 -11.87 -0.77 -22.22
N TYR A 16 -12.76 0.18 -21.89
CA TYR A 16 -13.92 0.46 -22.71
C TYR A 16 -13.54 0.81 -24.15
N ARG A 17 -12.59 1.72 -24.34
CA ARG A 17 -12.18 2.14 -25.70
C ARG A 17 -11.57 1.02 -26.52
N LEU A 18 -10.79 0.16 -25.89
CA LEU A 18 -10.15 -0.99 -26.57
C LEU A 18 -11.17 -2.06 -26.94
N LEU A 19 -12.10 -2.40 -26.05
CA LEU A 19 -13.19 -3.35 -26.31
C LEU A 19 -14.16 -2.81 -27.37
N ALA A 20 -14.57 -1.54 -27.27
CA ALA A 20 -15.58 -0.97 -28.16
C ALA A 20 -15.04 -0.64 -29.56
N HIS A 21 -13.76 -0.24 -29.69
CA HIS A 21 -13.27 0.40 -30.92
C HIS A 21 -11.98 -0.20 -31.50
N ALA A 22 -11.28 -1.06 -30.76
CA ALA A 22 -9.97 -1.60 -31.18
C ALA A 22 -9.95 -3.12 -31.36
N GLY A 23 -11.10 -3.79 -31.24
CA GLY A 23 -11.23 -5.22 -31.47
C GLY A 23 -10.62 -6.11 -30.37
N PHE A 24 -10.29 -5.54 -29.21
CA PHE A 24 -9.88 -6.31 -28.04
C PHE A 24 -11.06 -7.15 -27.54
N ARG A 25 -10.81 -8.35 -27.07
CA ARG A 25 -11.83 -9.30 -26.61
C ARG A 25 -11.82 -9.49 -25.10
N ARG A 26 -10.63 -9.53 -24.50
CA ARG A 26 -10.49 -9.76 -23.06
C ARG A 26 -9.32 -9.02 -22.48
N ILE A 27 -9.58 -8.35 -21.35
CA ILE A 27 -8.60 -7.55 -20.61
C ILE A 27 -8.47 -8.12 -19.19
N LEU A 28 -7.23 -8.32 -18.73
CA LEU A 28 -6.92 -8.70 -17.36
C LEU A 28 -6.46 -7.46 -16.59
N PHE A 29 -7.12 -7.14 -15.47
CA PHE A 29 -6.67 -6.13 -14.53
C PHE A 29 -6.09 -6.81 -13.29
N LEU A 30 -4.82 -6.56 -13.01
CA LEU A 30 -4.08 -7.12 -11.87
C LEU A 30 -3.89 -6.09 -10.78
N ALA A 31 -4.21 -6.45 -9.54
CA ALA A 31 -3.92 -5.69 -8.33
C ALA A 31 -3.06 -6.51 -7.34
N ASP A 32 -2.42 -5.82 -6.40
CA ASP A 32 -1.51 -6.44 -5.43
C ASP A 32 -2.22 -7.21 -4.31
N ARG A 33 -3.49 -6.83 -3.98
CA ARG A 33 -4.24 -7.40 -2.84
C ARG A 33 -5.72 -7.55 -3.16
N ALA A 34 -6.41 -8.47 -2.47
CA ALA A 34 -7.81 -8.75 -2.67
C ALA A 34 -8.75 -7.56 -2.43
N ASN A 35 -8.43 -6.69 -1.45
CA ASN A 35 -9.20 -5.47 -1.21
C ASN A 35 -9.14 -4.49 -2.39
N LEU A 36 -7.97 -4.37 -3.05
CA LEU A 36 -7.80 -3.54 -4.25
C LEU A 36 -8.54 -4.14 -5.46
N VAL A 37 -8.58 -5.47 -5.56
CA VAL A 37 -9.40 -6.17 -6.57
C VAL A 37 -10.88 -5.85 -6.40
N ARG A 38 -11.40 -5.87 -5.16
CA ARG A 38 -12.80 -5.51 -4.88
C ARG A 38 -13.09 -4.06 -5.27
N GLN A 39 -12.23 -3.14 -4.84
CA GLN A 39 -12.34 -1.72 -5.18
C GLN A 39 -12.29 -1.49 -6.69
N ALA A 40 -11.32 -2.07 -7.39
CA ALA A 40 -11.21 -1.95 -8.85
C ALA A 40 -12.46 -2.49 -9.55
N ARG A 41 -12.98 -3.66 -9.13
CA ARG A 41 -14.21 -4.22 -9.67
C ARG A 41 -15.39 -3.26 -9.52
N ASP A 42 -15.58 -2.70 -8.34
CA ASP A 42 -16.70 -1.80 -8.07
C ASP A 42 -16.57 -0.50 -8.90
N GLU A 43 -15.35 0.03 -9.08
CA GLU A 43 -15.08 1.17 -9.97
C GLU A 43 -15.38 0.83 -11.43
N TYR A 44 -14.98 -0.34 -11.94
CA TYR A 44 -15.32 -0.80 -13.30
C TYR A 44 -16.83 -0.92 -13.48
N LEU A 45 -17.54 -1.56 -12.54
CA LEU A 45 -18.98 -1.74 -12.62
C LEU A 45 -19.73 -0.40 -12.62
N ALA A 46 -19.26 0.58 -11.83
CA ALA A 46 -19.86 1.90 -11.72
C ALA A 46 -19.48 2.84 -12.87
N TYR A 47 -18.41 2.57 -13.60
CA TYR A 47 -17.93 3.42 -14.68
C TYR A 47 -19.00 3.60 -15.77
N ARG A 48 -19.24 4.84 -16.19
CA ARG A 48 -20.16 5.20 -17.28
C ARG A 48 -19.42 5.84 -18.42
N PRO A 49 -19.21 5.11 -19.54
CA PRO A 49 -18.56 5.68 -20.71
C PRO A 49 -19.36 6.86 -21.28
N LEU A 50 -18.66 7.92 -21.64
CA LEU A 50 -19.30 9.11 -22.22
C LEU A 50 -20.07 8.75 -23.50
N GLY A 51 -21.27 9.31 -23.62
CA GLY A 51 -22.13 9.13 -24.80
C GLY A 51 -22.94 7.83 -24.85
N THR A 52 -22.73 6.88 -23.92
CA THR A 52 -23.48 5.59 -23.93
C THR A 52 -24.77 5.65 -23.12
N GLY A 53 -24.83 6.49 -22.09
CA GLY A 53 -25.93 6.49 -21.10
C GLY A 53 -26.00 5.24 -20.22
N ARG A 54 -25.12 4.24 -20.44
CA ARG A 54 -25.10 2.94 -19.78
C ARG A 54 -23.84 2.79 -18.92
N SER A 55 -23.92 1.98 -17.88
CA SER A 55 -22.74 1.60 -17.08
C SER A 55 -21.89 0.56 -17.82
N PHE A 56 -20.63 0.43 -17.41
CA PHE A 56 -19.74 -0.58 -17.97
C PHE A 56 -20.30 -2.00 -17.77
N ALA A 57 -20.90 -2.27 -16.60
CA ALA A 57 -21.54 -3.54 -16.27
C ALA A 57 -22.76 -3.88 -17.15
N GLU A 58 -23.39 -2.89 -17.78
CA GLU A 58 -24.49 -3.12 -18.74
C GLU A 58 -23.99 -3.37 -20.17
N LEU A 59 -22.71 -3.13 -20.41
CA LEU A 59 -22.07 -3.28 -21.73
C LEU A 59 -21.20 -4.53 -21.82
N TYR A 60 -20.50 -4.87 -20.72
CA TYR A 60 -19.49 -5.92 -20.67
C TYR A 60 -19.59 -6.75 -19.39
N ASN A 61 -19.27 -8.03 -19.49
CA ASN A 61 -19.17 -8.92 -18.34
C ASN A 61 -17.83 -8.75 -17.61
N VAL A 62 -17.90 -8.36 -16.33
CA VAL A 62 -16.74 -8.13 -15.46
C VAL A 62 -16.67 -9.24 -14.43
N GLN A 63 -15.66 -10.09 -14.55
CA GLN A 63 -15.40 -11.19 -13.62
C GLN A 63 -14.35 -10.79 -12.58
N LYS A 64 -14.62 -11.04 -11.29
CA LYS A 64 -13.56 -11.25 -10.30
C LYS A 64 -13.11 -12.71 -10.40
N LEU A 65 -11.84 -12.95 -10.75
CA LEU A 65 -11.31 -14.32 -10.85
C LEU A 65 -11.34 -14.98 -9.47
N GLY A 66 -11.99 -16.12 -9.39
CA GLY A 66 -12.12 -16.94 -8.19
C GLY A 66 -11.59 -18.36 -8.39
N PRO A 67 -11.79 -19.24 -7.39
CA PRO A 67 -11.40 -20.65 -7.50
C PRO A 67 -12.09 -21.43 -8.64
N SER A 68 -13.26 -20.96 -9.07
CA SER A 68 -14.01 -21.57 -10.20
C SER A 68 -13.36 -21.39 -11.57
N GLY A 69 -12.27 -20.62 -11.66
CA GLY A 69 -11.54 -20.40 -12.89
C GLY A 69 -12.07 -19.26 -13.76
N LEU A 70 -11.58 -19.22 -15.01
CA LEU A 70 -11.88 -18.17 -15.99
C LEU A 70 -13.25 -18.42 -16.65
N ASP A 71 -14.13 -17.43 -16.56
CA ASP A 71 -15.37 -17.39 -17.34
C ASP A 71 -15.05 -17.01 -18.79
N GLN A 72 -15.43 -17.86 -19.72
CA GLN A 72 -15.17 -17.65 -21.14
C GLN A 72 -15.97 -16.47 -21.73
N GLY A 73 -17.06 -16.05 -21.06
CA GLY A 73 -17.88 -14.91 -21.45
C GLY A 73 -17.44 -13.59 -20.82
N ALA A 74 -16.39 -13.56 -19.99
CA ALA A 74 -15.92 -12.33 -19.38
C ALA A 74 -15.02 -11.53 -20.33
N GLU A 75 -15.36 -10.27 -20.57
CA GLU A 75 -14.53 -9.32 -21.34
C GLU A 75 -13.49 -8.63 -20.44
N VAL A 76 -13.79 -8.44 -19.15
CA VAL A 76 -12.82 -7.91 -18.18
C VAL A 76 -12.70 -8.86 -17.00
N VAL A 77 -11.48 -9.28 -16.72
CA VAL A 77 -11.15 -10.13 -15.57
C VAL A 77 -10.32 -9.33 -14.60
N ILE A 78 -10.74 -9.27 -13.34
CA ILE A 78 -10.02 -8.55 -12.28
C ILE A 78 -9.54 -9.57 -11.25
N ALA A 79 -8.25 -9.56 -10.95
CA ALA A 79 -7.63 -10.55 -10.09
C ALA A 79 -6.45 -9.98 -9.30
N THR A 80 -6.08 -10.67 -8.22
CA THR A 80 -4.72 -10.54 -7.66
C THR A 80 -3.76 -11.33 -8.53
N ILE A 81 -2.48 -10.93 -8.54
CA ILE A 81 -1.46 -11.68 -9.26
C ILE A 81 -1.28 -13.10 -8.68
N GLN A 82 -1.44 -13.25 -7.34
CA GLN A 82 -1.43 -14.53 -6.64
C GLN A 82 -2.54 -15.45 -7.14
N ARG A 83 -3.75 -14.90 -7.37
CA ARG A 83 -4.89 -15.68 -7.88
C ARG A 83 -4.65 -16.16 -9.30
N VAL A 84 -4.09 -15.33 -10.17
CA VAL A 84 -3.72 -15.76 -11.53
C VAL A 84 -2.65 -16.84 -11.48
N TYR A 85 -1.61 -16.67 -10.66
CA TYR A 85 -0.58 -17.68 -10.48
C TYR A 85 -1.16 -19.01 -9.98
N ALA A 86 -2.03 -18.98 -8.97
CA ALA A 86 -2.71 -20.17 -8.46
C ALA A 86 -3.58 -20.85 -9.53
N ALA A 87 -4.30 -20.05 -10.34
CA ALA A 87 -5.10 -20.58 -11.44
C ALA A 87 -4.25 -21.24 -12.54
N LEU A 88 -3.07 -20.69 -12.83
CA LEU A 88 -2.13 -21.25 -13.82
C LEU A 88 -1.44 -22.52 -13.34
N THR A 89 -1.03 -22.56 -12.07
CA THR A 89 -0.20 -23.65 -11.50
C THR A 89 -1.01 -24.74 -10.77
N GLY A 90 -2.30 -24.47 -10.47
CA GLY A 90 -3.10 -25.32 -9.59
C GLY A 90 -2.69 -25.24 -8.11
N ALA A 91 -1.87 -24.28 -7.72
CA ALA A 91 -1.44 -24.10 -6.34
C ALA A 91 -2.61 -23.69 -5.43
N PRO A 92 -2.70 -24.21 -4.19
CA PRO A 92 -3.69 -23.75 -3.23
C PRO A 92 -3.42 -22.28 -2.86
N LEU A 93 -4.50 -21.51 -2.72
CA LEU A 93 -4.43 -20.12 -2.31
C LEU A 93 -5.57 -19.83 -1.33
N THR A 94 -5.23 -19.42 -0.11
CA THR A 94 -6.20 -19.03 0.91
C THR A 94 -6.61 -17.56 0.76
N GLU A 95 -7.71 -17.16 1.41
CA GLU A 95 -8.13 -15.74 1.39
C GLU A 95 -7.13 -14.85 2.13
N GLU A 96 -6.53 -15.35 3.21
CA GLU A 96 -5.47 -14.63 3.93
C GLU A 96 -4.26 -14.38 3.05
N ASP A 97 -3.95 -15.35 2.19
CA ASP A 97 -2.86 -15.26 1.24
C ASP A 97 -3.12 -14.19 0.15
N GLU A 98 -4.36 -14.05 -0.28
CA GLU A 98 -4.75 -13.00 -1.24
C GLU A 98 -4.81 -11.59 -0.63
N GLU A 99 -5.06 -11.47 0.68
CA GLU A 99 -5.04 -10.18 1.38
C GLU A 99 -3.61 -9.71 1.70
N ALA A 100 -2.65 -10.65 1.79
CA ALA A 100 -1.25 -10.31 1.97
C ALA A 100 -0.67 -9.70 0.68
N SER A 101 0.25 -8.74 0.84
CA SER A 101 0.95 -8.18 -0.32
C SER A 101 1.83 -9.23 -0.99
N SER A 102 1.72 -9.33 -2.31
CA SER A 102 2.57 -10.19 -3.14
C SER A 102 4.06 -9.96 -2.92
N PHE A 103 4.44 -8.70 -2.67
CA PHE A 103 5.83 -8.29 -2.45
C PHE A 103 6.44 -8.84 -1.15
N GLU A 104 5.63 -9.15 -0.14
CA GLU A 104 6.10 -9.67 1.14
C GLU A 104 6.44 -11.17 1.10
N ARG A 105 5.82 -11.92 0.19
CA ARG A 105 5.95 -13.38 0.06
C ARG A 105 7.08 -13.85 -0.85
N ASP A 106 7.45 -13.05 -1.83
CA ASP A 106 8.43 -13.41 -2.89
C ASP A 106 9.82 -13.85 -2.36
N ARG A 107 10.05 -13.77 -1.05
CA ARG A 107 11.33 -14.13 -0.43
C ARG A 107 11.41 -15.53 0.20
N GLN A 108 10.30 -16.26 0.27
CA GLN A 108 10.26 -17.53 1.04
C GLN A 108 10.03 -18.78 0.21
N GLU A 109 9.54 -18.68 -1.02
CA GLU A 109 9.28 -19.83 -1.87
C GLU A 109 10.15 -19.79 -3.13
N GLY A 110 10.81 -20.92 -3.42
CA GLY A 110 11.57 -21.10 -4.65
C GLY A 110 10.68 -20.91 -5.89
N GLU A 111 11.25 -20.37 -6.96
CA GLU A 111 10.56 -20.12 -8.22
C GLU A 111 9.88 -21.39 -8.75
N LYS A 112 8.53 -21.41 -8.74
CA LYS A 112 7.76 -22.42 -9.45
C LYS A 112 7.52 -21.92 -10.87
N VAL A 113 8.06 -22.62 -11.83
CA VAL A 113 7.88 -22.28 -13.26
C VAL A 113 6.41 -22.41 -13.63
N VAL A 114 5.84 -21.36 -14.23
CA VAL A 114 4.50 -21.40 -14.80
C VAL A 114 4.55 -22.16 -16.11
N ALA A 115 3.93 -23.35 -16.14
CA ALA A 115 3.79 -24.13 -17.36
C ALA A 115 2.50 -23.75 -18.11
N TYR A 116 2.43 -24.15 -19.40
CA TYR A 116 1.23 -23.93 -20.20
C TYR A 116 0.01 -24.60 -19.55
N ASN A 117 -1.06 -23.82 -19.42
CA ASN A 117 -2.34 -24.29 -18.87
C ASN A 117 -3.45 -24.13 -19.93
N PRO A 118 -4.05 -25.25 -20.43
CA PRO A 118 -5.09 -25.18 -21.45
C PRO A 118 -6.40 -24.52 -20.97
N ALA A 119 -6.62 -24.40 -19.66
CA ALA A 119 -7.77 -23.69 -19.11
C ALA A 119 -7.63 -22.17 -19.20
N ILE A 120 -6.39 -21.67 -19.27
CA ILE A 120 -6.04 -20.25 -19.47
C ILE A 120 -4.91 -20.21 -20.50
N PRO A 121 -5.20 -20.37 -21.80
CA PRO A 121 -4.21 -20.28 -22.87
C PRO A 121 -3.45 -18.95 -22.84
N ILE A 122 -2.26 -18.91 -23.42
CA ILE A 122 -1.42 -17.69 -23.46
C ILE A 122 -2.12 -16.52 -24.15
N GLU A 123 -3.03 -16.81 -25.08
CA GLU A 123 -3.83 -15.86 -25.87
C GLU A 123 -5.12 -15.41 -25.13
N SER A 124 -5.31 -15.83 -23.87
CA SER A 124 -6.56 -15.54 -23.14
C SER A 124 -6.81 -14.06 -22.94
N PHE A 125 -5.77 -13.23 -22.95
CA PHE A 125 -5.88 -11.81 -22.67
C PHE A 125 -5.13 -11.01 -23.74
N ASP A 126 -5.83 -10.06 -24.38
CA ASP A 126 -5.22 -9.14 -25.35
C ASP A 126 -4.44 -8.02 -24.62
N LEU A 127 -4.84 -7.67 -23.40
CA LEU A 127 -4.16 -6.68 -22.56
C LEU A 127 -4.16 -7.10 -21.10
N ILE A 128 -3.01 -6.95 -20.47
CA ILE A 128 -2.84 -7.03 -19.02
C ILE A 128 -2.56 -5.63 -18.49
N VAL A 129 -3.45 -5.10 -17.65
CA VAL A 129 -3.25 -3.87 -16.90
C VAL A 129 -2.79 -4.26 -15.49
N THR A 130 -1.58 -3.88 -15.10
CA THR A 130 -1.08 -4.14 -13.74
C THR A 130 -1.02 -2.84 -12.94
N ASP A 131 -1.82 -2.78 -11.86
CA ASP A 131 -1.76 -1.68 -10.90
C ASP A 131 -0.60 -1.88 -9.93
N GLU A 132 0.00 -0.78 -9.48
CA GLU A 132 1.23 -0.75 -8.69
C GLU A 132 2.32 -1.66 -9.30
N CYS A 133 2.50 -1.57 -10.62
CA CYS A 133 3.32 -2.48 -11.42
C CYS A 133 4.77 -2.64 -10.91
N HIS A 134 5.28 -1.66 -10.17
CA HIS A 134 6.59 -1.75 -9.53
C HIS A 134 6.71 -2.90 -8.52
N ARG A 135 5.62 -3.55 -8.14
CA ARG A 135 5.58 -4.74 -7.26
C ARG A 135 5.47 -6.04 -8.03
N SER A 136 4.82 -6.02 -9.17
CA SER A 136 4.47 -7.22 -9.95
C SER A 136 5.54 -7.68 -10.94
N ILE A 137 6.53 -6.84 -11.22
CA ILE A 137 7.57 -7.09 -12.23
C ILE A 137 8.78 -7.89 -11.71
N TYR A 138 8.75 -8.35 -10.46
CA TYR A 138 9.87 -9.06 -9.83
C TYR A 138 9.53 -10.51 -9.48
N GLY A 139 10.57 -11.34 -9.39
CA GLY A 139 10.52 -12.70 -8.87
C GLY A 139 9.48 -13.58 -9.55
N THR A 140 8.81 -14.39 -8.76
CA THR A 140 7.78 -15.35 -9.22
C THR A 140 6.62 -14.67 -9.97
N TRP A 141 6.27 -13.44 -9.60
CA TRP A 141 5.13 -12.74 -10.19
C TRP A 141 5.38 -12.29 -11.63
N ARG A 142 6.63 -12.03 -11.99
CA ARG A 142 7.02 -11.75 -13.37
C ARG A 142 6.62 -12.86 -14.32
N GLN A 143 6.70 -14.12 -13.88
CA GLN A 143 6.33 -15.28 -14.69
C GLN A 143 4.86 -15.25 -15.12
N VAL A 144 3.96 -14.66 -14.30
CA VAL A 144 2.55 -14.47 -14.66
C VAL A 144 2.41 -13.47 -15.81
N LEU A 145 3.21 -12.42 -15.82
CA LEU A 145 3.21 -11.43 -16.89
C LEU A 145 3.86 -11.99 -18.17
N ASP A 146 4.96 -12.72 -18.02
CA ASP A 146 5.69 -13.34 -19.15
C ASP A 146 4.93 -14.53 -19.75
N TYR A 147 3.94 -15.09 -19.05
CA TYR A 147 3.14 -16.22 -19.52
C TYR A 147 2.22 -15.86 -20.69
N SER A 148 1.63 -14.67 -20.67
CA SER A 148 0.68 -14.22 -21.69
C SER A 148 1.38 -13.53 -22.84
N ASP A 149 0.88 -13.70 -24.05
CA ASP A 149 1.37 -12.99 -25.26
C ASP A 149 0.68 -11.63 -25.47
N GLY A 150 -0.24 -11.23 -24.56
CA GLY A 150 -0.95 -9.97 -24.62
C GLY A 150 -0.06 -8.74 -24.30
N PHE A 151 -0.54 -7.57 -24.67
CA PHE A 151 0.12 -6.31 -24.30
C PHE A 151 0.10 -6.12 -22.78
N ILE A 152 1.16 -5.49 -22.24
CA ILE A 152 1.24 -5.19 -20.81
C ILE A 152 1.26 -3.67 -20.60
N LEU A 153 0.31 -3.16 -19.81
CA LEU A 153 0.24 -1.77 -19.36
C LEU A 153 0.47 -1.68 -17.85
N GLY A 154 1.55 -1.02 -17.45
CA GLY A 154 1.84 -0.78 -16.04
C GLY A 154 1.29 0.56 -15.55
N LEU A 155 0.56 0.55 -14.44
CA LEU A 155 0.14 1.74 -13.71
C LEU A 155 0.96 1.84 -12.42
N THR A 156 1.51 3.00 -12.12
CA THR A 156 2.23 3.26 -10.87
C THR A 156 2.23 4.74 -10.52
N ALA A 157 2.24 5.03 -9.21
CA ALA A 157 2.51 6.38 -8.72
C ALA A 157 4.01 6.64 -8.51
N THR A 158 4.81 5.59 -8.37
CA THR A 158 6.24 5.65 -8.00
C THR A 158 7.08 4.83 -8.96
N PRO A 159 7.26 5.29 -10.23
CA PRO A 159 8.09 4.58 -11.19
C PRO A 159 9.55 4.56 -10.73
N SER A 160 10.13 3.36 -10.61
CA SER A 160 11.56 3.16 -10.34
C SER A 160 12.33 2.98 -11.65
N LEU A 161 13.67 3.07 -11.59
CA LEU A 161 14.51 2.76 -12.75
C LEU A 161 14.30 1.32 -13.25
N HIS A 162 14.09 0.38 -12.34
CA HIS A 162 13.79 -1.01 -12.69
C HIS A 162 12.43 -1.15 -13.38
N THR A 163 11.40 -0.44 -12.88
CA THR A 163 10.08 -0.41 -13.55
C THR A 163 10.22 0.12 -14.97
N MET A 164 10.92 1.22 -15.16
CA MET A 164 11.18 1.78 -16.47
C MET A 164 11.98 0.82 -17.36
N GLY A 165 12.94 0.09 -16.80
CA GLY A 165 13.72 -0.93 -17.53
C GLY A 165 12.86 -2.08 -18.03
N PHE A 166 11.95 -2.61 -17.20
CA PHE A 166 11.01 -3.68 -17.57
C PHE A 166 10.14 -3.29 -18.78
N PHE A 167 9.63 -2.07 -18.80
CA PHE A 167 8.83 -1.55 -19.91
C PHE A 167 9.66 -0.93 -21.06
N GLY A 168 10.97 -1.23 -21.15
CA GLY A 168 11.84 -0.70 -22.22
C GLY A 168 11.89 0.84 -22.27
N ARG A 169 11.67 1.51 -21.13
CA ARG A 169 11.52 2.97 -20.99
C ARG A 169 10.33 3.56 -21.76
N ASN A 170 9.36 2.74 -22.13
CA ASN A 170 8.16 3.18 -22.83
C ASN A 170 7.16 3.83 -21.86
N LEU A 171 7.32 5.13 -21.60
CA LEU A 171 6.42 5.92 -20.78
C LEU A 171 5.34 6.56 -21.66
N VAL A 172 4.14 5.96 -21.70
CA VAL A 172 3.05 6.41 -22.60
C VAL A 172 2.28 7.61 -22.05
N ALA A 173 2.21 7.79 -20.72
CA ALA A 173 1.55 8.94 -20.11
C ALA A 173 2.13 9.21 -18.72
N GLN A 174 2.24 10.48 -18.37
CA GLN A 174 2.68 10.94 -17.06
C GLN A 174 1.70 11.98 -16.50
N TYR A 175 1.24 11.74 -15.25
CA TYR A 175 0.44 12.69 -14.51
C TYR A 175 0.99 12.79 -13.07
N PRO A 176 2.00 13.68 -12.86
CA PRO A 176 2.70 13.81 -11.59
C PRO A 176 1.83 14.50 -10.55
N TYR A 177 2.26 14.42 -9.29
CA TYR A 177 1.54 14.99 -8.14
C TYR A 177 1.33 16.50 -8.27
N GLU A 178 2.36 17.23 -8.66
CA GLU A 178 2.33 18.68 -8.81
C GLU A 178 1.25 19.10 -9.82
N ARG A 179 1.14 18.38 -10.93
CA ARG A 179 0.09 18.64 -11.93
C ARG A 179 -1.30 18.33 -11.38
N SER A 180 -1.44 17.26 -10.61
CA SER A 180 -2.72 16.88 -9.99
C SER A 180 -3.20 17.91 -8.95
N VAL A 181 -2.29 18.59 -8.27
CA VAL A 181 -2.61 19.70 -7.36
C VAL A 181 -3.05 20.94 -8.14
N VAL A 182 -2.34 21.30 -9.22
CA VAL A 182 -2.72 22.43 -10.10
C VAL A 182 -4.11 22.23 -10.69
N ASP A 183 -4.43 21.00 -11.11
CA ASP A 183 -5.72 20.64 -11.69
C ASP A 183 -6.83 20.47 -10.63
N GLY A 184 -6.53 20.65 -9.33
CA GLY A 184 -7.50 20.51 -8.23
C GLY A 184 -7.94 19.08 -7.92
N VAL A 185 -7.25 18.06 -8.47
CA VAL A 185 -7.52 16.64 -8.22
C VAL A 185 -6.96 16.19 -6.87
N ASN A 186 -5.76 16.63 -6.54
CA ASN A 186 -5.14 16.44 -5.24
C ASN A 186 -4.97 17.80 -4.52
N VAL A 187 -4.78 17.74 -3.20
CA VAL A 187 -4.47 18.91 -2.38
C VAL A 187 -2.96 18.98 -2.14
N GLY A 188 -2.44 20.19 -1.96
CA GLY A 188 -1.06 20.40 -1.54
C GLY A 188 -0.82 19.83 -0.13
N PHE A 189 0.45 19.65 0.22
CA PHE A 189 0.85 19.27 1.59
C PHE A 189 1.99 20.15 2.07
N GLU A 190 2.09 20.27 3.38
CA GLU A 190 3.20 20.89 4.06
C GLU A 190 3.91 19.87 4.94
N VAL A 191 5.22 20.01 5.08
CA VAL A 191 6.04 19.11 5.89
C VAL A 191 6.56 19.83 7.10
N PHE A 192 6.05 19.47 8.28
CA PHE A 192 6.55 19.95 9.57
C PHE A 192 7.46 18.89 10.19
N ARG A 193 8.54 19.30 10.82
CA ARG A 193 9.46 18.42 11.51
C ARG A 193 9.56 18.78 12.97
N ILE A 194 9.15 17.87 13.84
CA ILE A 194 9.38 17.97 15.27
C ILE A 194 10.82 17.50 15.54
N ARG A 195 11.63 18.38 16.13
CA ARG A 195 13.00 18.06 16.52
C ARG A 195 13.05 17.82 18.01
N THR A 196 13.61 16.69 18.42
CA THR A 196 13.85 16.36 19.82
C THR A 196 15.35 16.16 20.03
N GLU A 197 15.88 16.47 21.18
CA GLU A 197 17.29 16.30 21.48
C GLU A 197 17.74 14.84 21.30
N ILE A 198 16.91 13.90 21.77
CA ILE A 198 17.13 12.46 21.60
C ILE A 198 17.11 12.07 20.11
N GLY A 199 16.19 12.66 19.32
CA GLY A 199 16.07 12.42 17.89
C GLY A 199 17.23 12.97 17.05
N GLU A 200 17.97 13.95 17.58
CA GLU A 200 19.14 14.55 16.88
C GLU A 200 20.48 13.94 17.32
N ARG A 201 20.63 13.62 18.60
CA ARG A 201 21.92 13.22 19.21
C ARG A 201 21.97 11.79 19.71
N GLY A 202 20.81 11.11 19.80
CA GLY A 202 20.71 9.85 20.55
C GLY A 202 20.75 10.10 22.05
N ALA A 203 20.85 9.04 22.83
CA ALA A 203 21.04 9.14 24.27
C ALA A 203 21.85 7.98 24.83
N THR A 204 22.35 8.15 26.05
CA THR A 204 23.05 7.13 26.81
C THR A 204 22.32 6.92 28.14
N VAL A 205 21.90 5.67 28.39
CA VAL A 205 21.38 5.24 29.67
C VAL A 205 22.54 4.66 30.47
N LYS A 206 22.75 5.18 31.69
CA LYS A 206 23.89 4.75 32.52
C LYS A 206 23.66 3.36 33.08
N ALA A 207 24.75 2.64 33.36
CA ALA A 207 24.72 1.40 34.13
C ALA A 207 24.05 1.60 35.50
N GLY A 208 23.34 0.59 35.97
CA GLY A 208 22.59 0.63 37.23
C GLY A 208 21.14 1.08 37.07
N TYR A 209 20.70 1.49 35.87
CA TYR A 209 19.28 1.75 35.61
C TYR A 209 18.55 0.46 35.23
N ASP A 210 17.34 0.32 35.76
CA ASP A 210 16.43 -0.76 35.39
C ASP A 210 15.65 -0.36 34.13
N LEU A 211 15.86 -1.12 33.05
CA LEU A 211 15.15 -0.93 31.81
C LEU A 211 13.99 -1.93 31.72
N PRO A 212 12.78 -1.47 31.36
CA PRO A 212 11.69 -2.38 31.01
C PRO A 212 12.02 -3.05 29.67
N VAL A 213 12.21 -4.36 29.69
CA VAL A 213 12.41 -5.20 28.52
C VAL A 213 11.14 -5.99 28.29
N ARG A 214 10.56 -5.86 27.10
CA ARG A 214 9.33 -6.56 26.74
C ARG A 214 9.63 -7.68 25.75
N ASP A 215 9.19 -8.89 26.09
CA ASP A 215 9.29 -10.03 25.18
C ASP A 215 8.38 -9.86 23.97
N LYS A 216 8.93 -10.01 22.77
CA LYS A 216 8.19 -9.76 21.50
C LYS A 216 7.05 -10.75 21.26
N ARG A 217 7.12 -11.97 21.80
CA ARG A 217 6.16 -13.05 21.58
C ARG A 217 5.11 -13.13 22.67
N THR A 218 5.55 -13.07 23.92
CA THR A 218 4.69 -13.28 25.10
C THR A 218 4.10 -11.98 25.63
N ARG A 219 4.64 -10.82 25.20
CA ARG A 219 4.32 -9.47 25.69
C ARG A 219 4.61 -9.27 27.19
N ALA A 220 5.26 -10.25 27.84
CA ALA A 220 5.66 -10.14 29.23
C ALA A 220 6.71 -9.06 29.41
N GLU A 221 6.51 -8.19 30.38
CA GLU A 221 7.47 -7.16 30.76
C GLU A 221 8.34 -7.70 31.89
N ARG A 222 9.64 -7.47 31.80
CA ARG A 222 10.60 -7.71 32.86
C ARG A 222 11.52 -6.50 32.94
N TYR A 223 12.04 -6.23 34.13
CA TYR A 223 13.04 -5.21 34.33
C TYR A 223 14.42 -5.86 34.33
N GLU A 224 15.33 -5.32 33.52
CA GLU A 224 16.73 -5.74 33.51
C GLU A 224 17.61 -4.57 33.95
N THR A 225 18.39 -4.77 34.98
CA THR A 225 19.36 -3.78 35.45
C THR A 225 20.54 -3.77 34.47
N LEU A 226 20.85 -2.61 33.91
CA LEU A 226 21.99 -2.45 33.00
C LEU A 226 23.30 -2.65 33.78
N THR A 227 24.12 -3.59 33.33
CA THR A 227 25.48 -3.81 33.85
C THR A 227 26.49 -2.83 33.26
N GLU A 228 26.22 -2.31 32.08
CA GLU A 228 27.07 -1.34 31.36
C GLU A 228 26.21 -0.18 30.80
N ASN A 229 26.87 0.91 30.42
CA ASN A 229 26.17 2.03 29.78
C ASN A 229 25.61 1.59 28.43
N PHE A 230 24.32 1.84 28.22
CA PHE A 230 23.64 1.56 26.94
C PHE A 230 23.48 2.86 26.16
N SER A 231 24.19 2.97 25.04
CA SER A 231 24.10 4.11 24.14
C SER A 231 23.37 3.72 22.85
N TYR A 232 22.51 4.59 22.36
CA TYR A 232 21.83 4.40 21.08
C TYR A 232 21.93 5.65 20.22
N ALA A 233 22.04 5.42 18.91
CA ALA A 233 22.06 6.48 17.92
C ALA A 233 20.63 6.96 17.58
N PRO A 234 20.47 8.16 17.01
CA PRO A 234 19.18 8.66 16.52
C PRO A 234 18.48 7.69 15.57
N SER A 235 19.24 6.94 14.77
CA SER A 235 18.74 5.93 13.84
C SER A 235 18.11 4.71 14.50
N ASP A 236 18.35 4.49 15.79
CA ASP A 236 17.85 3.35 16.55
C ASP A 236 16.48 3.62 17.18
N LEU A 237 16.13 4.90 17.31
CA LEU A 237 14.81 5.32 17.78
C LEU A 237 13.71 4.81 16.84
N ASP A 238 12.62 4.35 17.45
CA ASP A 238 11.47 3.75 16.77
C ASP A 238 11.81 2.52 15.91
N ARG A 239 13.06 2.03 16.05
CA ARG A 239 13.54 0.79 15.41
C ARG A 239 13.86 -0.29 16.43
N THR A 240 14.89 -0.09 17.22
CA THR A 240 15.35 -1.01 18.26
C THR A 240 15.00 -0.48 19.66
N VAL A 241 14.96 0.85 19.81
CA VAL A 241 14.66 1.52 21.07
C VAL A 241 13.33 2.30 20.90
N ILE A 242 12.41 2.10 21.84
CA ILE A 242 11.19 2.90 22.00
C ILE A 242 11.41 3.79 23.22
N ALA A 243 11.24 5.08 23.05
CA ALA A 243 11.38 6.07 24.12
C ALA A 243 10.01 6.71 24.41
N PRO A 244 9.26 6.26 25.43
CA PRO A 244 7.91 6.78 25.73
C PRO A 244 7.89 8.30 25.92
N ASN A 245 8.92 8.86 26.56
CA ASN A 245 9.05 10.30 26.74
C ASN A 245 9.17 11.06 25.41
N GLN A 246 9.85 10.48 24.40
CA GLN A 246 9.91 11.07 23.08
C GLN A 246 8.56 11.04 22.38
N ILE A 247 7.86 9.90 22.43
CA ILE A 247 6.50 9.78 21.90
C ILE A 247 5.60 10.84 22.53
N ARG A 248 5.66 10.98 23.86
CA ARG A 248 4.91 12.01 24.58
C ARG A 248 5.25 13.40 24.09
N THR A 249 6.53 13.75 23.98
CA THR A 249 6.97 15.05 23.48
C THR A 249 6.45 15.33 22.07
N VAL A 250 6.47 14.35 21.19
CA VAL A 250 5.95 14.49 19.82
C VAL A 250 4.44 14.75 19.83
N ILE A 251 3.68 14.00 20.63
CA ILE A 251 2.22 14.15 20.72
C ILE A 251 1.84 15.49 21.38
N GLU A 252 2.54 15.90 22.44
CA GLU A 252 2.33 17.20 23.09
C GLU A 252 2.64 18.36 22.14
N THR A 253 3.78 18.31 21.44
CA THR A 253 4.15 19.33 20.45
C THR A 253 3.11 19.39 19.32
N TYR A 254 2.64 18.26 18.84
CA TYR A 254 1.57 18.21 17.85
C TYR A 254 0.30 18.88 18.38
N ARG A 255 -0.18 18.52 19.58
CA ARG A 255 -1.36 19.12 20.23
C ARG A 255 -1.22 20.64 20.34
N ASP A 256 -0.08 21.11 20.84
CA ASP A 256 0.14 22.52 21.16
C ASP A 256 0.27 23.37 19.88
N SER A 257 0.85 22.83 18.81
CA SER A 257 0.96 23.49 17.51
C SER A 257 -0.27 23.36 16.61
N LEU A 258 -1.22 22.48 16.99
CA LEU A 258 -2.30 22.03 16.10
C LEU A 258 -3.15 23.17 15.55
N PHE A 259 -3.60 24.09 16.40
CA PHE A 259 -4.51 25.17 16.04
C PHE A 259 -3.83 26.53 15.88
N THR A 260 -2.55 26.60 16.17
CA THR A 260 -1.75 27.83 16.06
C THR A 260 -0.89 27.86 14.81
N GLU A 261 -0.22 26.74 14.49
CA GLU A 261 0.74 26.66 13.39
C GLU A 261 0.25 25.72 12.27
N LEU A 262 -0.20 24.49 12.64
CA LEU A 262 -0.50 23.46 11.65
C LEU A 262 -1.83 23.72 10.93
N PHE A 263 -2.85 24.08 11.68
CA PHE A 263 -4.20 24.33 11.15
C PHE A 263 -4.84 25.57 11.78
N PRO A 264 -4.27 26.76 11.52
CA PRO A 264 -4.79 28.01 12.09
C PRO A 264 -6.26 28.22 11.66
N GLY A 265 -7.10 28.48 12.66
CA GLY A 265 -8.53 28.68 12.45
C GLY A 265 -9.40 27.43 12.54
N ARG A 266 -8.84 26.22 12.65
CA ARG A 266 -9.61 25.02 13.01
C ARG A 266 -9.90 25.01 14.52
N ARG A 267 -11.00 24.30 14.87
CA ARG A 267 -11.41 24.05 16.26
C ARG A 267 -11.45 22.57 16.62
N GLU A 268 -11.34 21.70 15.63
CA GLU A 268 -11.41 20.26 15.78
C GLU A 268 -10.12 19.62 15.29
N VAL A 269 -9.70 18.55 15.97
CA VAL A 269 -8.54 17.75 15.57
C VAL A 269 -8.81 17.13 14.20
N PRO A 270 -7.96 17.35 13.20
CA PRO A 270 -8.13 16.74 11.88
C PRO A 270 -7.95 15.23 11.96
N LYS A 271 -8.43 14.52 10.93
CA LYS A 271 -8.11 13.10 10.78
C LYS A 271 -6.59 12.93 10.67
N THR A 272 -6.02 12.22 11.63
CA THR A 272 -4.58 12.08 11.77
C THR A 272 -4.21 10.60 11.68
N LEU A 273 -3.21 10.30 10.85
CA LEU A 273 -2.68 8.95 10.69
C LEU A 273 -1.27 8.91 11.28
N VAL A 274 -1.07 8.04 12.27
CA VAL A 274 0.23 7.82 12.92
C VAL A 274 0.77 6.46 12.51
N PHE A 275 2.02 6.42 12.06
CA PHE A 275 2.68 5.17 11.70
C PHE A 275 3.52 4.67 12.88
N ALA A 276 3.20 3.46 13.33
CA ALA A 276 3.94 2.76 14.37
C ALA A 276 4.83 1.67 13.78
N LYS A 277 5.89 1.33 14.48
CA LYS A 277 6.85 0.28 14.11
C LYS A 277 6.21 -1.12 14.14
N ASP A 278 5.48 -1.41 15.21
CA ASP A 278 4.81 -2.67 15.48
C ASP A 278 3.58 -2.44 16.38
N ASP A 279 2.84 -3.51 16.69
CA ASP A 279 1.60 -3.42 17.46
C ASP A 279 1.83 -2.90 18.88
N ASN A 280 2.95 -3.26 19.52
CA ASN A 280 3.29 -2.76 20.87
C ASN A 280 3.56 -1.26 20.85
N HIS A 281 4.30 -0.78 19.84
CA HIS A 281 4.52 0.66 19.64
C HIS A 281 3.21 1.39 19.36
N ALA A 282 2.29 0.78 18.60
CA ALA A 282 0.97 1.36 18.36
C ALA A 282 0.13 1.48 19.64
N GLU A 283 0.11 0.44 20.47
CA GLU A 283 -0.58 0.46 21.76
C GLU A 283 -0.03 1.54 22.71
N GLU A 284 1.29 1.72 22.74
CA GLU A 284 1.95 2.74 23.55
C GLU A 284 1.61 4.16 23.05
N ILE A 285 1.65 4.40 21.75
CA ILE A 285 1.24 5.68 21.14
C ILE A 285 -0.21 5.99 21.53
N VAL A 286 -1.14 5.03 21.38
CA VAL A 286 -2.55 5.21 21.74
C VAL A 286 -2.72 5.50 23.23
N GLY A 287 -1.94 4.84 24.10
CA GLY A 287 -1.94 5.11 25.54
C GLY A 287 -1.53 6.54 25.86
N ILE A 288 -0.41 6.98 25.30
CA ILE A 288 0.12 8.34 25.50
C ILE A 288 -0.83 9.39 24.90
N GLU A 289 -1.40 9.13 23.74
CA GLU A 289 -2.37 10.02 23.10
C GLU A 289 -3.58 10.27 23.98
N ARG A 290 -4.16 9.19 24.56
CA ARG A 290 -5.28 9.29 25.50
C ARG A 290 -4.93 10.11 26.76
N ASP A 291 -3.71 10.00 27.23
CA ASP A 291 -3.24 10.79 28.38
C ASP A 291 -3.09 12.27 28.01
N VAL A 292 -2.54 12.58 26.83
CA VAL A 292 -2.25 13.95 26.40
C VAL A 292 -3.49 14.72 25.97
N PHE A 293 -4.42 14.07 25.25
CA PHE A 293 -5.68 14.69 24.80
C PHE A 293 -6.83 14.55 25.80
N GLY A 294 -6.69 13.72 26.85
CA GLY A 294 -7.65 13.52 27.92
C GLY A 294 -8.66 12.40 27.67
N LYS A 295 -8.97 11.65 28.73
CA LYS A 295 -10.03 10.63 28.74
C LYS A 295 -11.39 11.34 28.77
N GLY A 296 -12.05 11.46 27.64
CA GLY A 296 -13.44 11.95 27.62
C GLY A 296 -13.80 12.99 26.58
N ASN A 297 -12.89 13.46 25.78
CA ASN A 297 -13.24 14.22 24.58
C ASN A 297 -13.53 13.23 23.45
N ASP A 298 -14.80 12.83 23.33
CA ASP A 298 -15.30 11.89 22.31
C ASP A 298 -14.97 12.28 20.85
N LEU A 299 -14.49 13.48 20.61
CA LEU A 299 -14.23 14.01 19.28
C LEU A 299 -12.75 13.93 18.87
N SER A 300 -11.79 13.91 19.80
CA SER A 300 -10.36 13.88 19.47
C SER A 300 -9.84 12.49 19.14
N ILE A 301 -10.33 11.45 19.82
CA ILE A 301 -9.87 10.06 19.68
C ILE A 301 -10.33 9.44 18.35
N LEU A 302 -11.49 9.82 17.84
CA LEU A 302 -12.07 9.28 16.60
C LEU A 302 -11.31 9.68 15.33
N ASN A 303 -10.42 10.66 15.41
CA ASN A 303 -9.70 11.17 14.24
C ASN A 303 -8.24 10.71 14.16
N LEU A 304 -7.71 10.01 15.17
CA LEU A 304 -6.36 9.47 15.15
C LEU A 304 -6.39 7.97 14.84
N VAL A 305 -5.72 7.57 13.79
CA VAL A 305 -5.56 6.16 13.39
C VAL A 305 -4.09 5.82 13.47
N VAL A 306 -3.74 4.84 14.33
CA VAL A 306 -2.37 4.32 14.41
C VAL A 306 -2.26 3.08 13.53
N CYS A 307 -1.37 3.12 12.56
CA CYS A 307 -1.11 2.04 11.61
C CYS A 307 0.27 1.43 11.82
N LYS A 308 0.36 0.11 11.70
CA LYS A 308 1.63 -0.60 11.66
C LYS A 308 2.42 -0.22 10.40
N PHE A 309 3.64 0.27 10.59
CA PHE A 309 4.54 0.58 9.48
C PHE A 309 5.30 -0.67 9.05
N LEU A 310 5.00 -1.21 7.86
CA LEU A 310 5.77 -2.28 7.27
C LEU A 310 7.11 -1.73 6.72
N ARG A 311 8.18 -2.08 7.37
CA ARG A 311 9.59 -1.58 7.27
C ARG A 311 10.22 -1.50 5.86
N ARG A 312 9.54 -1.92 4.79
CA ARG A 312 10.17 -2.20 3.50
C ARG A 312 10.13 -1.09 2.46
N GLN A 313 9.40 -0.01 2.68
CA GLN A 313 9.32 1.07 1.68
C GLN A 313 10.46 2.10 1.74
N LEU A 314 11.25 2.15 2.81
CA LEU A 314 12.33 3.14 2.96
C LEU A 314 13.73 2.67 2.55
N ALA A 315 13.94 1.37 2.35
CA ALA A 315 15.25 0.82 1.98
C ALA A 315 15.63 1.01 0.49
N SER A 316 14.76 1.61 -0.33
CA SER A 316 15.01 1.86 -1.75
C SER A 316 15.41 3.30 -2.08
N ARG A 317 15.73 4.11 -1.06
CA ARG A 317 16.14 5.53 -1.24
C ARG A 317 17.53 5.85 -0.71
N SER A 318 18.41 4.86 -0.63
CA SER A 318 19.86 5.11 -0.46
C SER A 318 20.65 4.57 -1.64
#